data_e1c964a1d72f6a7c6ed4f9a636ce027a
#
_entry.id   e1c964a1d72f6a7c6ed4f9a636ce027a
#
_cell.length_a   1.000
_cell.length_b   1.000
_cell.length_c   1.000
_cell.angle_alpha   90.00
_cell.angle_beta   90.00
_cell.angle_gamma   90.00
#
_symmetry.space_group_name_H-M   'P 1'
#
loop_
_entity.id
_entity.type
_entity.pdbx_description
1 polymer ?
#
loop_
_entity_poly.entity_id
_entity_poly.type
_entity_poly.pdbx_seq_one_letter_code
_entity_poly.pdbx_strand_id
1 'polypeptide(L)'
;MKSLEPKKLILIGASTGGPAHIEKIAAALPENFEAAIVVAQHMGAEFIPSFAKRLNERSKLSVMQAREGDALQKGVLYIVSEHAQIIQNGEYLVFSIHTNPNAHFNPDINTLFLSAAHFVKGCEIVAFILTGIGDDGVEGCIALEEGGARCIAESEKTAVVYGMPARAKERGANIHAKDLYEIIEIIKQFGA
;
A
#
# COMPACT_ATOMS: atom_id res chain seq x y z
N MET A 1 -3.62 27.26 0.05
CA MET A 1 -2.76 26.09 -0.28
C MET A 1 -3.40 25.41 -1.46
N LYS A 2 -2.64 25.13 -2.53
CA LYS A 2 -3.14 24.24 -3.57
C LYS A 2 -3.34 22.86 -2.96
N SER A 3 -4.45 22.22 -3.25
CA SER A 3 -4.75 20.90 -2.71
C SER A 3 -3.94 19.84 -3.43
N LEU A 4 -3.41 18.87 -2.68
CA LEU A 4 -2.72 17.71 -3.26
C LEU A 4 -3.69 16.79 -4.02
N GLU A 5 -3.19 16.14 -5.07
CA GLU A 5 -3.87 15.07 -5.77
C GLU A 5 -2.98 13.79 -5.76
N PRO A 6 -3.55 12.62 -5.48
CA PRO A 6 -4.96 12.37 -5.17
C PRO A 6 -5.33 12.83 -3.75
N LYS A 7 -6.63 13.03 -3.50
CA LYS A 7 -7.17 13.39 -2.17
C LYS A 7 -7.13 12.24 -1.18
N LYS A 8 -7.26 11.02 -1.69
CA LYS A 8 -7.31 9.78 -0.92
C LYS A 8 -6.26 8.81 -1.43
N LEU A 9 -5.48 8.25 -0.51
CA LEU A 9 -4.42 7.30 -0.80
C LEU A 9 -4.51 6.08 0.10
N ILE A 10 -4.46 4.90 -0.50
CA ILE A 10 -4.39 3.62 0.20
C ILE A 10 -3.00 3.03 -0.01
N LEU A 11 -2.35 2.63 1.06
CA LEU A 11 -1.06 1.95 1.05
C LEU A 11 -1.24 0.51 1.54
N ILE A 12 -0.66 -0.44 0.84
CA ILE A 12 -0.73 -1.86 1.22
C ILE A 12 0.68 -2.44 1.19
N GLY A 13 1.13 -2.95 2.34
CA GLY A 13 2.37 -3.71 2.47
C GLY A 13 2.08 -5.18 2.72
N ALA A 14 2.73 -6.07 1.98
CA ALA A 14 2.52 -7.52 2.08
C ALA A 14 3.76 -8.33 1.69
N SER A 15 3.82 -9.58 2.17
CA SER A 15 4.87 -10.53 1.83
C SER A 15 4.29 -11.92 1.57
N THR A 16 4.72 -12.94 2.27
CA THR A 16 4.24 -14.33 2.12
C THR A 16 2.72 -14.43 2.28
N GLY A 17 2.03 -14.98 1.30
CA GLY A 17 0.56 -15.04 1.24
C GLY A 17 -0.12 -13.80 0.65
N GLY A 18 0.64 -12.68 0.55
CA GLY A 18 0.14 -11.39 0.05
C GLY A 18 -0.48 -11.41 -1.33
N PRO A 19 0.12 -12.07 -2.35
CA PRO A 19 -0.44 -12.06 -3.70
C PRO A 19 -1.88 -12.51 -3.79
N ALA A 20 -2.28 -13.56 -3.06
CA ALA A 20 -3.66 -14.05 -3.03
C ALA A 20 -4.61 -13.05 -2.33
N HIS A 21 -4.14 -12.37 -1.29
CA HIS A 21 -4.93 -11.36 -0.57
C HIS A 21 -5.12 -10.09 -1.40
N ILE A 22 -4.05 -9.62 -2.07
CA ILE A 22 -4.10 -8.47 -2.97
C ILE A 22 -5.05 -8.75 -4.14
N GLU A 23 -5.05 -9.98 -4.68
CA GLU A 23 -5.97 -10.40 -5.73
C GLU A 23 -7.44 -10.33 -5.28
N LYS A 24 -7.75 -10.79 -4.05
CA LYS A 24 -9.10 -10.67 -3.48
C LYS A 24 -9.51 -9.23 -3.28
N ILE A 25 -8.60 -8.38 -2.80
CA ILE A 25 -8.84 -6.94 -2.65
C ILE A 25 -9.15 -6.33 -4.02
N ALA A 26 -8.27 -6.49 -5.01
CA ALA A 26 -8.41 -5.89 -6.34
C ALA A 26 -9.71 -6.32 -7.04
N ALA A 27 -10.10 -7.61 -6.91
CA ALA A 27 -11.33 -8.14 -7.51
C ALA A 27 -12.62 -7.60 -6.85
N ALA A 28 -12.54 -7.17 -5.58
CA ALA A 28 -13.70 -6.71 -4.83
C ALA A 28 -14.02 -5.21 -5.01
N LEU A 29 -13.09 -4.42 -5.59
CA LEU A 29 -13.24 -2.98 -5.68
C LEU A 29 -14.15 -2.57 -6.84
N PRO A 30 -14.98 -1.51 -6.65
CA PRO A 30 -15.89 -1.02 -7.69
C PRO A 30 -15.12 -0.21 -8.76
N GLU A 31 -15.72 -0.05 -9.93
CA GLU A 31 -15.15 0.73 -11.03
C GLU A 31 -14.97 2.22 -10.67
N ASN A 32 -15.96 2.79 -9.98
CA ASN A 32 -15.91 4.18 -9.52
C ASN A 32 -15.23 4.26 -8.15
N PHE A 33 -13.91 4.39 -8.15
CA PHE A 33 -13.11 4.40 -6.94
C PHE A 33 -12.30 5.70 -6.83
N GLU A 34 -12.54 6.46 -5.77
CA GLU A 34 -12.01 7.83 -5.61
C GLU A 34 -10.64 7.91 -4.92
N ALA A 35 -10.01 6.78 -4.60
CA ALA A 35 -8.66 6.73 -4.03
C ALA A 35 -7.64 6.17 -5.03
N ALA A 36 -6.37 6.56 -4.89
CA ALA A 36 -5.25 5.83 -5.46
C ALA A 36 -4.84 4.70 -4.51
N ILE A 37 -4.38 3.57 -5.04
CA ILE A 37 -3.90 2.43 -4.25
C ILE A 37 -2.46 2.14 -4.65
N VAL A 38 -1.56 2.04 -3.67
CA VAL A 38 -0.16 1.65 -3.88
C VAL A 38 0.14 0.40 -3.06
N VAL A 39 0.61 -0.62 -3.74
CA VAL A 39 0.92 -1.93 -3.16
C VAL A 39 2.42 -2.18 -3.24
N ALA A 40 3.05 -2.39 -2.08
CA ALA A 40 4.40 -2.91 -1.95
C ALA A 40 4.30 -4.39 -1.50
N GLN A 41 4.42 -5.30 -2.45
CA GLN A 41 4.46 -6.74 -2.23
C GLN A 41 5.90 -7.23 -2.36
N HIS A 42 6.46 -7.84 -1.32
CA HIS A 42 7.75 -8.50 -1.42
C HIS A 42 7.72 -9.59 -2.50
N MET A 43 8.33 -9.30 -3.63
CA MET A 43 8.33 -10.14 -4.82
C MET A 43 9.50 -9.73 -5.71
N GLY A 44 10.15 -10.70 -6.37
CA GLY A 44 11.19 -10.39 -7.35
C GLY A 44 10.65 -9.45 -8.45
N ALA A 45 11.44 -8.43 -8.80
CA ALA A 45 11.03 -7.39 -9.75
C ALA A 45 10.60 -7.98 -11.11
N GLU A 46 11.19 -9.11 -11.51
CA GLU A 46 10.85 -9.84 -12.73
C GLU A 46 9.41 -10.41 -12.75
N PHE A 47 8.80 -10.64 -11.57
CA PHE A 47 7.43 -11.16 -11.44
C PHE A 47 6.37 -10.06 -11.38
N ILE A 48 6.74 -8.83 -11.07
CA ILE A 48 5.80 -7.72 -10.90
C ILE A 48 4.98 -7.44 -12.17
N PRO A 49 5.56 -7.40 -13.39
CA PRO A 49 4.76 -7.15 -14.59
C PRO A 49 3.67 -8.20 -14.83
N SER A 50 3.98 -9.48 -14.62
CA SER A 50 3.01 -10.56 -14.77
C SER A 50 1.95 -10.54 -13.66
N PHE A 51 2.33 -10.18 -12.45
CA PHE A 51 1.42 -10.02 -11.32
C PHE A 51 0.44 -8.85 -11.56
N ALA A 52 0.94 -7.67 -11.96
CA ALA A 52 0.10 -6.52 -12.28
C ALA A 52 -0.89 -6.83 -13.41
N LYS A 53 -0.42 -7.50 -14.48
CA LYS A 53 -1.28 -7.94 -15.59
C LYS A 53 -2.41 -8.85 -15.11
N ARG A 54 -2.09 -9.87 -14.31
CA ARG A 54 -3.09 -10.81 -13.76
C ARG A 54 -4.12 -10.11 -12.88
N LEU A 55 -3.69 -9.16 -12.05
CA LEU A 55 -4.61 -8.35 -11.24
C LEU A 55 -5.51 -7.49 -12.11
N ASN A 56 -4.95 -6.87 -13.16
CA ASN A 56 -5.72 -6.01 -14.07
C ASN A 56 -6.83 -6.78 -14.80
N GLU A 57 -6.60 -8.04 -15.13
CA GLU A 57 -7.59 -8.91 -15.77
C GLU A 57 -8.78 -9.26 -14.85
N ARG A 58 -8.60 -9.15 -13.53
CA ARG A 58 -9.60 -9.52 -12.51
C ARG A 58 -10.19 -8.34 -11.75
N SER A 59 -9.62 -7.17 -11.91
CA SER A 59 -10.06 -5.93 -11.27
C SER A 59 -10.93 -5.11 -12.20
N LYS A 60 -11.85 -4.34 -11.63
CA LYS A 60 -12.56 -3.28 -12.35
C LYS A 60 -11.78 -1.97 -12.41
N LEU A 61 -10.74 -1.84 -11.56
CA LEU A 61 -9.80 -0.73 -11.60
C LEU A 61 -8.69 -1.00 -12.61
N SER A 62 -8.05 0.06 -13.11
CA SER A 62 -6.77 -0.07 -13.79
C SER A 62 -5.70 -0.52 -12.82
N VAL A 63 -4.98 -1.59 -13.15
CA VAL A 63 -3.84 -2.06 -12.36
C VAL A 63 -2.58 -2.00 -13.21
N MET A 64 -1.54 -1.37 -12.68
CA MET A 64 -0.27 -1.23 -13.40
C MET A 64 0.94 -1.28 -12.47
N GLN A 65 2.09 -1.59 -13.03
CA GLN A 65 3.36 -1.39 -12.35
C GLN A 65 3.66 0.10 -12.30
N ALA A 66 4.05 0.60 -11.12
CA ALA A 66 4.51 1.98 -10.94
C ALA A 66 5.83 2.22 -11.66
N ARG A 67 6.00 3.40 -12.26
CA ARG A 67 7.21 3.86 -12.95
C ARG A 67 7.67 5.17 -12.37
N GLU A 68 8.96 5.47 -12.55
CA GLU A 68 9.54 6.77 -12.19
C GLU A 68 8.74 7.92 -12.81
N GLY A 69 8.33 8.87 -11.96
CA GLY A 69 7.59 10.06 -12.37
C GLY A 69 6.10 9.88 -12.63
N ASP A 70 5.56 8.66 -12.56
CA ASP A 70 4.11 8.44 -12.69
C ASP A 70 3.36 9.19 -11.58
N ALA A 71 2.35 9.97 -11.96
CA ALA A 71 1.45 10.62 -11.01
C ALA A 71 0.44 9.61 -10.46
N LEU A 72 0.22 9.64 -9.15
CA LEU A 72 -0.82 8.83 -8.51
C LEU A 72 -2.20 9.34 -8.93
N GLN A 73 -3.03 8.44 -9.42
CA GLN A 73 -4.38 8.77 -9.90
C GLN A 73 -5.44 7.96 -9.14
N LYS A 74 -6.56 8.60 -8.81
CA LYS A 74 -7.72 7.89 -8.27
C LYS A 74 -8.21 6.81 -9.23
N GLY A 75 -8.71 5.72 -8.70
CA GLY A 75 -9.19 4.58 -9.50
C GLY A 75 -8.07 3.72 -10.09
N VAL A 76 -6.82 3.95 -9.71
CA VAL A 76 -5.67 3.17 -10.17
C VAL A 76 -4.99 2.46 -9.01
N LEU A 77 -4.67 1.18 -9.20
CA LEU A 77 -3.88 0.35 -8.31
C LEU A 77 -2.48 0.18 -8.90
N TYR A 78 -1.49 0.69 -8.19
CA TYR A 78 -0.08 0.60 -8.57
C TYR A 78 0.63 -0.49 -7.78
N ILE A 79 1.43 -1.31 -8.47
CA ILE A 79 2.34 -2.28 -7.85
C ILE A 79 3.75 -1.72 -7.98
N VAL A 80 4.44 -1.52 -6.86
CA VAL A 80 5.83 -1.08 -6.87
C VAL A 80 6.77 -2.27 -6.91
N SER A 81 7.88 -2.16 -7.64
CA SER A 81 8.84 -3.25 -7.87
C SER A 81 10.21 -3.05 -7.22
N GLU A 82 10.50 -1.85 -6.79
CA GLU A 82 11.80 -1.45 -6.25
C GLU A 82 11.62 -0.48 -5.08
N HIS A 83 12.67 0.19 -4.63
CA HIS A 83 12.54 1.25 -3.64
C HIS A 83 11.73 2.41 -4.24
N ALA A 84 10.46 2.44 -3.91
CA ALA A 84 9.54 3.48 -4.32
C ALA A 84 9.30 4.46 -3.18
N GLN A 85 9.37 5.73 -3.48
CA GLN A 85 8.97 6.83 -2.62
C GLN A 85 7.85 7.59 -3.27
N ILE A 86 7.01 8.22 -2.47
CA ILE A 86 6.02 9.19 -2.92
C ILE A 86 6.61 10.57 -2.65
N ILE A 87 6.68 11.38 -3.68
CA ILE A 87 7.16 12.76 -3.60
C ILE A 87 6.12 13.72 -4.20
N GLN A 88 6.25 15.00 -3.91
CA GLN A 88 5.37 16.03 -4.46
C GLN A 88 5.98 16.68 -5.69
N ASN A 89 5.20 16.77 -6.76
CA ASN A 89 5.53 17.55 -7.96
C ASN A 89 4.35 18.48 -8.29
N GLY A 90 4.50 19.76 -7.93
CA GLY A 90 3.41 20.73 -8.05
C GLY A 90 2.25 20.39 -7.10
N GLU A 91 1.09 20.10 -7.66
CA GLU A 91 -0.12 19.66 -6.91
C GLU A 91 -0.31 18.14 -6.90
N TYR A 92 0.56 17.39 -7.61
CA TYR A 92 0.47 15.94 -7.74
C TYR A 92 1.45 15.21 -6.83
N LEU A 93 1.01 14.08 -6.31
CA LEU A 93 1.88 13.07 -5.72
C LEU A 93 2.37 12.17 -6.85
N VAL A 94 3.67 11.95 -6.93
CA VAL A 94 4.30 11.13 -7.98
C VAL A 94 5.25 10.11 -7.37
N PHE A 95 5.55 9.05 -8.11
CA PHE A 95 6.56 8.08 -7.70
C PHE A 95 7.98 8.60 -7.98
N SER A 96 8.87 8.38 -7.01
CA SER A 96 10.31 8.38 -7.21
C SER A 96 10.82 6.96 -6.93
N ILE A 97 11.36 6.30 -7.94
CA ILE A 97 11.75 4.88 -7.89
C ILE A 97 13.25 4.74 -8.09
N HIS A 98 13.89 4.07 -7.15
CA HIS A 98 15.33 3.88 -7.15
C HIS A 98 15.69 2.41 -6.98
N THR A 99 16.64 1.94 -7.77
CA THR A 99 17.25 0.63 -7.56
C THR A 99 18.23 0.71 -6.39
N ASN A 100 18.04 -0.12 -5.38
CA ASN A 100 19.00 -0.27 -4.29
C ASN A 100 19.46 -1.73 -4.21
N PRO A 101 20.63 -2.07 -4.80
CA PRO A 101 21.14 -3.45 -4.82
C PRO A 101 21.50 -4.00 -3.44
N ASN A 102 21.62 -3.12 -2.44
CA ASN A 102 21.92 -3.49 -1.06
C ASN A 102 20.67 -3.48 -0.15
N ALA A 103 19.48 -3.35 -0.73
CA ALA A 103 18.25 -3.35 0.03
C ALA A 103 18.01 -4.70 0.71
N HIS A 104 17.58 -4.65 1.98
CA HIS A 104 17.19 -5.83 2.74
C HIS A 104 15.89 -6.43 2.22
N PHE A 105 14.99 -5.55 1.77
CA PHE A 105 13.69 -5.89 1.19
C PHE A 105 13.53 -5.23 -0.17
N ASN A 106 12.85 -5.91 -1.09
CA ASN A 106 12.56 -5.37 -2.40
C ASN A 106 11.15 -5.85 -2.85
N PRO A 107 10.19 -4.90 -3.01
CA PRO A 107 10.25 -3.50 -2.62
C PRO A 107 10.38 -3.31 -1.10
N ASP A 108 10.85 -2.15 -0.64
CA ASP A 108 10.93 -1.76 0.78
C ASP A 108 9.63 -1.03 1.18
N ILE A 109 8.84 -1.67 2.04
CA ILE A 109 7.54 -1.14 2.50
C ILE A 109 7.74 0.07 3.41
N ASN A 110 8.74 0.04 4.29
CA ASN A 110 9.05 1.17 5.15
C ASN A 110 9.39 2.43 4.36
N THR A 111 10.23 2.31 3.33
CA THR A 111 10.59 3.44 2.46
C THR A 111 9.35 4.08 1.82
N LEU A 112 8.44 3.26 1.31
CA LEU A 112 7.19 3.75 0.72
C LEU A 112 6.31 4.47 1.76
N PHE A 113 6.07 3.84 2.89
CA PHE A 113 5.15 4.36 3.91
C PHE A 113 5.71 5.61 4.60
N LEU A 114 7.00 5.64 4.92
CA LEU A 114 7.68 6.81 5.48
C LEU A 114 7.60 8.02 4.55
N SER A 115 7.78 7.81 3.24
CA SER A 115 7.67 8.90 2.27
C SER A 115 6.25 9.47 2.22
N ALA A 116 5.23 8.61 2.28
CA ALA A 116 3.84 9.02 2.27
C ALA A 116 3.42 9.78 3.55
N ALA A 117 4.05 9.51 4.69
CA ALA A 117 3.75 10.16 5.96
C ALA A 117 3.91 11.70 5.92
N HIS A 118 4.74 12.22 5.01
CA HIS A 118 4.89 13.66 4.80
C HIS A 118 3.64 14.35 4.24
N PHE A 119 2.70 13.59 3.70
CA PHE A 119 1.53 14.13 2.98
C PHE A 119 0.20 13.98 3.70
N VAL A 120 0.17 13.42 4.91
CA VAL A 120 -1.05 13.15 5.69
C VAL A 120 -1.91 14.41 5.97
N LYS A 121 -1.32 15.61 5.93
CA LYS A 121 -2.07 16.88 6.09
C LYS A 121 -2.76 17.36 4.81
N GLY A 122 -2.35 16.86 3.66
CA GLY A 122 -2.87 17.28 2.35
C GLY A 122 -3.59 16.19 1.58
N CYS A 123 -3.41 14.94 1.99
CA CYS A 123 -4.01 13.75 1.43
C CYS A 123 -4.51 12.85 2.56
N GLU A 124 -5.74 12.39 2.48
CA GLU A 124 -6.26 11.40 3.44
C GLU A 124 -5.62 10.04 3.14
N ILE A 125 -4.94 9.45 4.15
CA ILE A 125 -4.17 8.21 3.96
C ILE A 125 -4.68 7.13 4.91
N VAL A 126 -4.84 5.92 4.38
CA VAL A 126 -5.00 4.70 5.16
C VAL A 126 -3.98 3.66 4.69
N ALA A 127 -3.33 3.00 5.64
CA ALA A 127 -2.33 1.99 5.36
C ALA A 127 -2.72 0.62 5.94
N PHE A 128 -2.33 -0.43 5.24
CA PHE A 128 -2.58 -1.81 5.65
C PHE A 128 -1.28 -2.60 5.62
N ILE A 129 -1.00 -3.33 6.71
CA ILE A 129 0.02 -4.37 6.75
C ILE A 129 -0.67 -5.72 6.73
N LEU A 130 -0.48 -6.44 5.63
CA LEU A 130 -1.05 -7.76 5.41
C LEU A 130 -0.03 -8.85 5.78
N THR A 131 -0.48 -10.06 5.62
CA THR A 131 0.30 -11.30 5.80
C THR A 131 1.75 -11.19 5.32
N GLY A 132 2.69 -11.70 6.11
CA GLY A 132 4.12 -11.71 5.76
C GLY A 132 5.03 -12.02 6.93
N ILE A 133 6.30 -12.29 6.62
CA ILE A 133 7.38 -12.53 7.58
C ILE A 133 8.17 -11.24 7.78
N GLY A 134 8.65 -11.02 9.00
CA GLY A 134 9.51 -9.87 9.34
C GLY A 134 8.73 -8.70 9.92
N ASP A 135 9.27 -7.51 9.75
CA ASP A 135 8.77 -6.26 10.34
C ASP A 135 8.81 -5.07 9.38
N ASP A 136 9.04 -5.32 8.09
CA ASP A 136 9.03 -4.25 7.09
C ASP A 136 7.65 -3.59 7.00
N GLY A 137 7.63 -2.27 6.96
CA GLY A 137 6.42 -1.44 6.98
C GLY A 137 5.97 -1.00 8.37
N VAL A 138 6.52 -1.58 9.46
CA VAL A 138 6.13 -1.23 10.85
C VAL A 138 6.50 0.21 11.19
N GLU A 139 7.74 0.63 10.92
CA GLU A 139 8.19 2.01 11.16
C GLU A 139 7.38 3.01 10.33
N GLY A 140 7.09 2.65 9.08
CA GLY A 140 6.26 3.46 8.21
C GLY A 140 4.82 3.61 8.72
N CYS A 141 4.23 2.54 9.25
CA CYS A 141 2.92 2.60 9.89
C CYS A 141 2.90 3.53 11.11
N ILE A 142 3.92 3.44 11.96
CA ILE A 142 4.05 4.31 13.14
C ILE A 142 4.13 5.78 12.72
N ALA A 143 4.98 6.09 11.74
CA ALA A 143 5.12 7.46 11.23
C ALA A 143 3.83 7.99 10.60
N LEU A 144 3.09 7.15 9.88
CA LEU A 144 1.77 7.50 9.33
C LEU A 144 0.76 7.80 10.43
N GLU A 145 0.69 6.99 11.49
CA GLU A 145 -0.19 7.23 12.64
C GLU A 145 0.14 8.52 13.39
N GLU A 146 1.42 8.75 13.65
CA GLU A 146 1.89 10.00 14.28
C GLU A 146 1.52 11.23 13.44
N GLY A 147 1.47 11.09 12.12
CA GLY A 147 1.00 12.10 11.20
C GLY A 147 -0.53 12.28 11.17
N GLY A 148 -1.29 11.33 11.73
CA GLY A 148 -2.76 11.35 11.76
C GLY A 148 -3.43 10.45 10.71
N ALA A 149 -2.68 9.63 9.98
CA ALA A 149 -3.24 8.59 9.12
C ALA A 149 -3.72 7.40 9.96
N ARG A 150 -4.52 6.53 9.37
CA ARG A 150 -4.97 5.29 10.01
C ARG A 150 -4.18 4.10 9.48
N CYS A 151 -3.60 3.30 10.37
CA CYS A 151 -2.94 2.05 10.03
C CYS A 151 -3.70 0.84 10.58
N ILE A 152 -3.80 -0.21 9.78
CA ILE A 152 -4.55 -1.43 10.09
C ILE A 152 -3.66 -2.63 9.76
N ALA A 153 -3.54 -3.55 10.72
CA ALA A 153 -2.87 -4.83 10.51
C ALA A 153 -3.90 -5.92 10.17
N GLU A 154 -3.52 -6.87 9.34
CA GLU A 154 -4.34 -8.06 9.14
C GLU A 154 -4.37 -8.89 10.43
N SER A 155 -5.51 -9.48 10.76
CA SER A 155 -5.66 -10.35 11.93
C SER A 155 -4.96 -11.69 11.75
N GLU A 156 -4.59 -12.33 12.86
CA GLU A 156 -4.07 -13.70 12.87
C GLU A 156 -5.02 -14.70 12.23
N LYS A 157 -6.33 -14.43 12.29
CA LYS A 157 -7.37 -15.31 11.77
C LYS A 157 -7.35 -15.47 10.25
N THR A 158 -6.94 -14.45 9.51
CA THR A 158 -6.91 -14.47 8.05
C THR A 158 -5.51 -14.42 7.44
N ALA A 159 -4.51 -13.96 8.18
CA ALA A 159 -3.13 -13.93 7.71
C ALA A 159 -2.60 -15.35 7.46
N VAL A 160 -1.97 -15.58 6.31
CA VAL A 160 -1.28 -16.83 6.01
C VAL A 160 -0.05 -16.97 6.91
N VAL A 161 0.66 -15.87 7.12
CA VAL A 161 1.78 -15.74 8.06
C VAL A 161 1.57 -14.48 8.90
N TYR A 162 1.33 -14.66 10.20
CA TYR A 162 1.08 -13.57 11.14
C TYR A 162 2.38 -13.03 11.74
N GLY A 163 3.31 -12.59 10.88
CA GLY A 163 4.60 -11.98 11.28
C GLY A 163 4.56 -10.46 11.21
N MET A 164 4.54 -9.89 10.01
CA MET A 164 4.46 -8.45 9.80
C MET A 164 3.25 -7.80 10.50
N PRO A 165 2.03 -8.34 10.40
CA PRO A 165 0.89 -7.78 11.11
C PRO A 165 1.02 -7.81 12.63
N ALA A 166 1.58 -8.89 13.19
CA ALA A 166 1.84 -9.01 14.62
C ALA A 166 2.80 -7.91 15.11
N ARG A 167 3.91 -7.71 14.40
CA ARG A 167 4.90 -6.68 14.72
C ARG A 167 4.32 -5.27 14.62
N ALA A 168 3.51 -5.00 13.62
CA ALA A 168 2.83 -3.72 13.49
C ALA A 168 1.92 -3.46 14.69
N LYS A 169 1.12 -4.44 15.10
CA LYS A 169 0.22 -4.35 16.25
C LYS A 169 0.97 -4.23 17.59
N GLU A 170 2.09 -4.93 17.76
CA GLU A 170 2.89 -4.88 19.00
C GLU A 170 3.55 -3.52 19.21
N ARG A 171 3.98 -2.86 18.12
CA ARG A 171 4.79 -1.64 18.18
C ARG A 171 3.98 -0.35 17.96
N GLY A 172 2.88 -0.41 17.25
CA GLY A 172 2.01 0.74 16.99
C GLY A 172 0.88 0.85 18.02
N ALA A 173 0.78 2.00 18.72
CA ALA A 173 -0.14 2.19 19.82
C ALA A 173 -1.63 2.12 19.41
N ASN A 174 -1.95 2.51 18.18
CA ASN A 174 -3.32 2.57 17.67
C ASN A 174 -3.56 1.63 16.47
N ILE A 175 -2.61 0.73 16.15
CA ILE A 175 -2.77 -0.22 15.06
C ILE A 175 -3.70 -1.36 15.51
N HIS A 176 -4.88 -1.40 14.91
CA HIS A 176 -5.89 -2.42 15.19
C HIS A 176 -5.83 -3.53 14.16
N ALA A 177 -6.06 -4.78 14.64
CA ALA A 177 -6.16 -5.93 13.74
C ALA A 177 -7.58 -6.06 13.17
N LYS A 178 -7.66 -6.37 11.88
CA LYS A 178 -8.90 -6.64 11.15
C LYS A 178 -8.75 -7.87 10.26
N ASP A 179 -9.82 -8.66 10.14
CA ASP A 179 -9.86 -9.77 9.19
C ASP A 179 -9.78 -9.23 7.75
N LEU A 180 -9.27 -10.02 6.81
CA LEU A 180 -9.13 -9.61 5.42
C LEU A 180 -10.44 -9.09 4.81
N TYR A 181 -11.59 -9.69 5.15
CA TYR A 181 -12.89 -9.24 4.66
C TYR A 181 -13.30 -7.87 5.24
N GLU A 182 -12.99 -7.62 6.50
CA GLU A 182 -13.19 -6.30 7.11
C GLU A 182 -12.27 -5.25 6.45
N ILE A 183 -11.02 -5.61 6.15
CA ILE A 183 -10.07 -4.77 5.42
C ILE A 183 -10.62 -4.40 4.05
N ILE A 184 -11.14 -5.37 3.29
CA ILE A 184 -11.77 -5.11 1.98
C ILE A 184 -12.93 -4.11 2.12
N GLU A 185 -13.80 -4.27 3.10
CA GLU A 185 -14.92 -3.33 3.31
C GLU A 185 -14.44 -1.94 3.73
N ILE A 186 -13.40 -1.84 4.55
CA ILE A 186 -12.79 -0.55 4.90
C ILE A 186 -12.21 0.14 3.66
N ILE A 187 -11.51 -0.60 2.80
CA ILE A 187 -10.96 -0.08 1.54
C ILE A 187 -12.09 0.44 0.65
N LYS A 188 -13.15 -0.34 0.47
CA LYS A 188 -14.32 0.05 -0.35
C LYS A 188 -14.97 1.34 0.16
N GLN A 189 -15.20 1.43 1.47
CA GLN A 189 -15.79 2.63 2.10
C GLN A 189 -14.88 3.84 1.99
N PHE A 190 -13.57 3.65 2.13
CA PHE A 190 -12.60 4.74 2.01
C PHE A 190 -12.54 5.31 0.59
N GLY A 191 -12.63 4.47 -0.42
CA GLY A 191 -12.58 4.85 -1.83
C GLY A 191 -13.94 5.16 -2.46
N ALA A 192 -15.01 5.18 -1.68
CA ALA A 192 -16.34 5.54 -2.15
C ALA A 192 -16.50 7.04 -2.37
#